data_5cbbb12a54c888e606eb74154f64e016
#
_entry.id   5cbbb12a54c888e606eb74154f64e016
#
_cell.length_a   1.000
_cell.length_b   1.000
_cell.length_c   1.000
_cell.angle_alpha   90.00
_cell.angle_beta   90.00
_cell.angle_gamma   90.00
#
_symmetry.space_group_name_H-M   'P 1'
#
loop_
_entity.id
_entity.type
_entity.pdbx_description
1 polymer ?
#
loop_
_entity_poly.entity_id
_entity_poly.type
_entity_poly.pdbx_seq_one_letter_code
_entity_poly.pdbx_strand_id
1 'polypeptide(L)'
;IFGFFFFVIIFAITFLFIIFFHHKSLGSIIWIFILGFIILSFVYLFWVYFFLLKFFKEEEKLNEYIVDNFLIKKNRVVVIGGGSGIANILRGIKNYFDYIVSISTVTDDGGSTGKILKIYEDILPVGDLRNCLANLSSNEILQKLLQYRFDRGELSGHALGNFILLALYKIANNNLSLMGEYINSIFKIRGIVLPSAKKRGILVAKLSNEQVIKGETNINNFISSNPEIYVKEIYLEDLVDDDVNEQAIENILNADIIIVGPGSLYSSILPNFLLNPILNAYKKSKAIKIYIANIMNQPNEIKETKLSIYLEILKKYGLFFNYVLFNSKPIKEQILNKYIYKDKFYKPIENDLSKEYLEENNIILIYDDFLADDDNFIRHDPLKIANAIKKIYSHYF
;
A
#
# COMPACT_ATOMS: atom_id res chain seq x y z
N ILE A 1 20.04 23.85 31.52
CA ILE A 1 20.41 25.20 31.02
C ILE A 1 19.64 26.27 31.79
N PHE A 2 18.31 26.20 31.97
CA PHE A 2 17.51 27.17 32.74
C PHE A 2 17.99 27.36 34.18
N GLY A 3 18.35 26.29 34.88
CA GLY A 3 18.83 26.34 36.25
C GLY A 3 20.18 27.06 36.38
N PHE A 4 21.08 26.91 35.40
CA PHE A 4 22.38 27.59 35.40
C PHE A 4 22.24 29.10 35.21
N PHE A 5 21.37 29.56 34.29
CA PHE A 5 21.10 30.98 34.09
C PHE A 5 20.42 31.63 35.27
N PHE A 6 19.51 30.94 35.91
CA PHE A 6 18.84 31.41 37.12
C PHE A 6 19.85 31.58 38.27
N PHE A 7 20.78 30.63 38.40
CA PHE A 7 21.84 30.71 39.38
C PHE A 7 22.81 31.85 39.12
N VAL A 8 23.21 32.11 37.90
CA VAL A 8 24.06 33.24 37.50
C VAL A 8 23.40 34.58 37.80
N ILE A 9 22.09 34.70 37.52
CA ILE A 9 21.33 35.93 37.82
C ILE A 9 21.23 36.17 39.33
N ILE A 10 20.93 35.15 40.13
CA ILE A 10 20.90 35.25 41.59
C ILE A 10 22.28 35.64 42.14
N PHE A 11 23.32 35.02 41.63
CA PHE A 11 24.71 35.30 42.04
C PHE A 11 25.09 36.75 41.68
N ALA A 12 24.74 37.24 40.50
CA ALA A 12 25.00 38.62 40.10
C ALA A 12 24.23 39.61 40.96
N ILE A 13 22.95 39.35 41.28
CA ILE A 13 22.14 40.21 42.16
C ILE A 13 22.69 40.22 43.59
N THR A 14 23.07 39.07 44.16
CA THR A 14 23.69 38.97 45.48
C THR A 14 25.04 39.67 45.56
N PHE A 15 25.88 39.53 44.53
CA PHE A 15 27.17 40.20 44.43
C PHE A 15 27.02 41.72 44.31
N LEU A 16 26.06 42.21 43.53
CA LEU A 16 25.68 43.64 43.44
C LEU A 16 25.15 44.19 44.77
N PHE A 17 24.39 43.39 45.53
CA PHE A 17 23.87 43.75 46.84
C PHE A 17 25.03 43.88 47.88
N ILE A 18 26.02 43.01 47.86
CA ILE A 18 27.20 43.06 48.71
C ILE A 18 28.04 44.30 48.41
N ILE A 19 28.26 44.65 47.15
CA ILE A 19 28.97 45.86 46.72
C ILE A 19 28.21 47.11 47.16
N PHE A 20 26.88 47.13 47.05
CA PHE A 20 26.01 48.24 47.46
C PHE A 20 26.17 48.58 48.96
N PHE A 21 26.22 47.57 49.81
CA PHE A 21 26.41 47.78 51.25
C PHE A 21 27.84 48.20 51.67
N HIS A 22 28.83 47.93 50.82
CA HIS A 22 30.22 48.22 51.16
C HIS A 22 30.70 49.59 50.68
N HIS A 23 30.12 50.15 49.60
CA HIS A 23 30.49 51.45 49.05
C HIS A 23 29.34 52.45 49.03
N LYS A 24 29.41 53.42 49.98
CA LYS A 24 28.39 54.51 50.11
C LYS A 24 28.55 55.69 49.16
N SER A 25 29.27 55.61 48.04
CA SER A 25 29.44 56.71 47.10
C SER A 25 28.36 56.67 45.99
N LEU A 26 27.79 57.86 45.65
CA LEU A 26 26.75 57.99 44.61
C LEU A 26 27.18 57.42 43.26
N GLY A 27 28.49 57.48 42.93
CA GLY A 27 29.05 56.92 41.71
C GLY A 27 28.99 55.41 41.64
N SER A 28 29.19 54.73 42.76
CA SER A 28 29.10 53.26 42.81
C SER A 28 27.68 52.76 42.54
N ILE A 29 26.68 53.48 43.01
CA ILE A 29 25.26 53.16 42.80
C ILE A 29 24.90 53.27 41.33
N ILE A 30 25.35 54.32 40.64
CA ILE A 30 25.11 54.50 39.18
C ILE A 30 25.73 53.38 38.38
N TRP A 31 26.96 52.97 38.70
CA TRP A 31 27.62 51.87 37.99
C TRP A 31 26.91 50.51 38.17
N ILE A 32 26.36 50.25 39.34
CA ILE A 32 25.58 49.05 39.63
C ILE A 32 24.29 49.02 38.77
N PHE A 33 23.58 50.15 38.64
CA PHE A 33 22.39 50.23 37.78
C PHE A 33 22.75 50.04 36.29
N ILE A 34 23.85 50.63 35.82
CA ILE A 34 24.31 50.49 34.43
C ILE A 34 24.66 49.02 34.17
N LEU A 35 25.39 48.34 35.05
CA LEU A 35 25.77 46.94 34.89
C LEU A 35 24.54 46.03 34.96
N GLY A 36 23.57 46.29 35.84
CA GLY A 36 22.31 45.57 35.91
C GLY A 36 21.50 45.72 34.64
N PHE A 37 21.42 46.91 34.07
CA PHE A 37 20.74 47.15 32.78
C PHE A 37 21.40 46.42 31.61
N ILE A 38 22.74 46.41 31.56
CA ILE A 38 23.49 45.67 30.55
C ILE A 38 23.20 44.18 30.64
N ILE A 39 23.22 43.60 31.86
CA ILE A 39 22.96 42.19 32.09
C ILE A 39 21.51 41.83 31.63
N LEU A 40 20.53 42.65 32.04
CA LEU A 40 19.14 42.46 31.67
C LEU A 40 18.94 42.55 30.13
N SER A 41 19.63 43.49 29.48
CA SER A 41 19.62 43.61 28.01
C SER A 41 20.19 42.39 27.32
N PHE A 42 21.29 41.83 27.83
CA PHE A 42 21.87 40.59 27.31
C PHE A 42 20.95 39.39 27.51
N VAL A 43 20.29 39.28 28.64
CA VAL A 43 19.31 38.21 28.92
C VAL A 43 18.11 38.34 27.98
N TYR A 44 17.60 39.56 27.74
CA TYR A 44 16.51 39.83 26.83
C TYR A 44 16.90 39.49 25.38
N LEU A 45 18.06 39.94 24.91
CA LEU A 45 18.57 39.61 23.56
C LEU A 45 18.76 38.12 23.34
N PHE A 46 19.29 37.43 24.37
CA PHE A 46 19.44 35.98 24.33
C PHE A 46 18.08 35.28 24.23
N TRP A 47 17.07 35.76 24.96
CA TRP A 47 15.72 35.20 24.94
C TRP A 47 15.05 35.44 23.57
N VAL A 48 15.20 36.66 23.02
CA VAL A 48 14.72 36.99 21.67
C VAL A 48 15.40 36.11 20.61
N TYR A 49 16.72 35.96 20.70
CA TYR A 49 17.49 35.10 19.80
C TYR A 49 17.00 33.65 19.84
N PHE A 50 16.77 33.11 21.03
CA PHE A 50 16.28 31.73 21.20
C PHE A 50 14.83 31.57 20.71
N PHE A 51 14.00 32.59 20.92
CA PHE A 51 12.64 32.64 20.39
C PHE A 51 12.63 32.68 18.86
N LEU A 52 13.47 33.51 18.26
CA LEU A 52 13.61 33.58 16.80
C LEU A 52 14.12 32.26 16.22
N LEU A 53 15.12 31.64 16.84
CA LEU A 53 15.59 30.32 16.38
C LEU A 53 14.48 29.25 16.41
N LYS A 54 13.64 29.26 17.45
CA LYS A 54 12.50 28.37 17.55
C LYS A 54 11.47 28.68 16.48
N PHE A 55 11.19 29.98 16.28
CA PHE A 55 10.25 30.44 15.27
C PHE A 55 10.69 30.07 13.84
N PHE A 56 11.95 30.32 13.49
CA PHE A 56 12.48 29.94 12.17
C PHE A 56 12.51 28.42 11.96
N LYS A 57 12.76 27.64 13.00
CA LYS A 57 12.69 26.18 12.91
C LYS A 57 11.25 25.66 12.74
N GLU A 58 10.26 26.33 13.30
CA GLU A 58 8.84 26.04 13.07
C GLU A 58 8.40 26.51 11.68
N GLU A 59 8.90 27.66 11.21
CA GLU A 59 8.64 28.17 9.86
C GLU A 59 9.28 27.28 8.78
N GLU A 60 10.49 26.78 8.99
CA GLU A 60 11.15 25.81 8.11
C GLU A 60 10.33 24.52 8.01
N LYS A 61 9.84 23.98 9.13
CA LYS A 61 8.93 22.83 9.14
C LYS A 61 7.58 23.13 8.48
N LEU A 62 7.05 24.35 8.66
CA LEU A 62 5.82 24.77 8.02
C LEU A 62 6.02 24.94 6.51
N ASN A 63 7.15 25.51 6.08
CA ASN A 63 7.50 25.63 4.68
C ASN A 63 7.74 24.24 4.05
N GLU A 64 8.44 23.34 4.73
CA GLU A 64 8.61 21.96 4.31
C GLU A 64 7.24 21.26 4.19
N TYR A 65 6.36 21.44 5.17
CA TYR A 65 4.99 20.92 5.13
C TYR A 65 4.14 21.54 4.00
N ILE A 66 4.27 22.84 3.73
CA ILE A 66 3.55 23.53 2.64
C ILE A 66 4.12 23.08 1.28
N VAL A 67 5.45 23.01 1.13
CA VAL A 67 6.10 22.51 -0.08
C VAL A 67 5.67 21.08 -0.34
N ASP A 68 5.73 20.19 0.67
CA ASP A 68 5.36 18.80 0.53
C ASP A 68 3.86 18.57 0.25
N ASN A 69 2.99 19.43 0.77
CA ASN A 69 1.55 19.23 0.64
C ASN A 69 0.85 20.08 -0.44
N PHE A 70 1.44 21.21 -0.86
CA PHE A 70 0.79 22.14 -1.77
C PHE A 70 1.55 22.42 -3.07
N LEU A 71 2.89 22.28 -3.10
CA LEU A 71 3.71 22.64 -4.24
C LEU A 71 4.33 21.43 -4.96
N ILE A 72 4.50 20.28 -4.30
CA ILE A 72 4.95 19.06 -4.95
C ILE A 72 3.75 18.38 -5.56
N LYS A 73 3.81 18.11 -6.86
CA LYS A 73 2.89 17.21 -7.55
C LYS A 73 2.88 15.89 -6.78
N LYS A 74 1.80 15.60 -6.06
CA LYS A 74 1.70 14.37 -5.26
C LYS A 74 1.90 13.18 -6.19
N ASN A 75 2.94 12.43 -5.94
CA ASN A 75 3.25 11.22 -6.70
C ASN A 75 2.13 10.21 -6.55
N ARG A 76 1.33 10.06 -7.58
CA ARG A 76 0.18 9.16 -7.58
C ARG A 76 0.60 7.76 -7.99
N VAL A 77 0.57 6.84 -7.04
CA VAL A 77 0.84 5.41 -7.25
C VAL A 77 -0.47 4.65 -7.23
N VAL A 78 -0.78 3.96 -8.30
CA VAL A 78 -1.95 3.09 -8.41
C VAL A 78 -1.48 1.64 -8.36
N VAL A 79 -2.05 0.84 -7.46
CA VAL A 79 -1.77 -0.60 -7.31
C VAL A 79 -3.02 -1.37 -7.70
N ILE A 80 -2.92 -2.24 -8.71
CA ILE A 80 -4.04 -3.01 -9.26
C ILE A 80 -3.82 -4.49 -9.01
N GLY A 81 -4.83 -5.15 -8.42
CA GLY A 81 -4.81 -6.58 -8.16
C GLY A 81 -5.85 -6.99 -7.12
N GLY A 82 -5.53 -7.97 -6.28
CA GLY A 82 -6.39 -8.47 -5.21
C GLY A 82 -5.60 -9.27 -4.19
N GLY A 83 -6.28 -9.76 -3.16
CA GLY A 83 -5.72 -10.65 -2.17
C GLY A 83 -4.65 -10.06 -1.26
N SER A 84 -3.87 -10.95 -0.64
CA SER A 84 -2.81 -10.60 0.29
C SER A 84 -1.54 -10.08 -0.39
N GLY A 85 -1.36 -10.36 -1.70
CA GLY A 85 -0.18 -9.95 -2.45
C GLY A 85 -0.03 -8.44 -2.52
N ILE A 86 -1.01 -7.76 -3.12
CA ILE A 86 -0.98 -6.28 -3.20
C ILE A 86 -1.04 -5.63 -1.82
N ALA A 87 -1.79 -6.19 -0.88
CA ALA A 87 -1.87 -5.68 0.48
C ALA A 87 -0.49 -5.62 1.15
N ASN A 88 0.37 -6.64 0.94
CA ASN A 88 1.73 -6.63 1.44
C ASN A 88 2.59 -5.52 0.79
N ILE A 89 2.42 -5.27 -0.51
CA ILE A 89 3.13 -4.19 -1.21
C ILE A 89 2.69 -2.81 -0.69
N LEU A 90 1.39 -2.59 -0.49
CA LEU A 90 0.84 -1.36 0.08
C LEU A 90 1.48 -1.01 1.43
N ARG A 91 1.76 -2.03 2.27
CA ARG A 91 2.44 -1.84 3.55
C ARG A 91 3.84 -1.22 3.39
N GLY A 92 4.56 -1.57 2.33
CA GLY A 92 5.89 -1.03 2.04
C GLY A 92 5.81 0.38 1.46
N ILE A 93 5.02 0.56 0.41
CA ILE A 93 5.01 1.82 -0.35
C ILE A 93 4.38 2.99 0.41
N LYS A 94 3.48 2.75 1.39
CA LYS A 94 2.84 3.81 2.18
C LYS A 94 3.82 4.74 2.93
N ASN A 95 5.06 4.33 3.08
CA ASN A 95 6.09 5.12 3.75
C ASN A 95 6.89 6.01 2.78
N TYR A 96 6.70 5.85 1.46
CA TYR A 96 7.49 6.52 0.43
C TYR A 96 6.66 7.36 -0.53
N PHE A 97 5.35 7.14 -0.60
CA PHE A 97 4.47 7.82 -1.53
C PHE A 97 3.28 8.45 -0.79
N ASP A 98 2.92 9.67 -1.19
CA ASP A 98 1.89 10.45 -0.49
C ASP A 98 0.48 10.16 -0.97
N TYR A 99 0.32 9.74 -2.23
CA TYR A 99 -0.98 9.47 -2.81
C TYR A 99 -1.02 8.07 -3.42
N ILE A 100 -1.54 7.12 -2.64
CA ILE A 100 -1.64 5.72 -3.02
C ILE A 100 -3.09 5.36 -3.27
N VAL A 101 -3.36 4.73 -4.41
CA VAL A 101 -4.68 4.20 -4.73
C VAL A 101 -4.54 2.70 -4.96
N SER A 102 -5.29 1.90 -4.23
CA SER A 102 -5.40 0.46 -4.45
C SER A 102 -6.71 0.16 -5.15
N ILE A 103 -6.65 -0.55 -6.27
CA ILE A 103 -7.83 -1.01 -7.02
C ILE A 103 -7.89 -2.52 -6.89
N SER A 104 -9.00 -3.01 -6.31
CA SER A 104 -9.21 -4.43 -6.04
C SER A 104 -10.35 -5.00 -6.87
N THR A 105 -10.21 -6.27 -7.25
CA THR A 105 -11.28 -7.01 -7.94
C THR A 105 -12.55 -7.13 -7.11
N VAL A 106 -13.68 -7.32 -7.79
CA VAL A 106 -15.01 -7.51 -7.19
C VAL A 106 -15.55 -8.93 -7.41
N THR A 107 -14.66 -9.90 -7.63
CA THR A 107 -15.02 -11.28 -7.97
C THR A 107 -14.74 -12.30 -6.85
N ASP A 108 -14.12 -11.88 -5.71
CA ASP A 108 -13.84 -12.76 -4.56
C ASP A 108 -15.14 -13.34 -3.99
N ASP A 109 -15.28 -14.65 -4.02
CA ASP A 109 -16.40 -15.40 -3.44
C ASP A 109 -15.95 -16.42 -2.40
N GLY A 110 -14.71 -16.30 -1.91
CA GLY A 110 -14.09 -17.23 -1.01
C GLY A 110 -14.26 -16.92 0.48
N GLY A 111 -14.02 -17.91 1.31
CA GLY A 111 -13.86 -17.80 2.76
C GLY A 111 -14.97 -17.01 3.48
N SER A 112 -14.56 -16.02 4.27
CA SER A 112 -15.49 -15.13 5.01
C SER A 112 -16.33 -14.27 4.09
N THR A 113 -15.76 -13.78 2.98
CA THR A 113 -16.46 -12.99 1.98
C THR A 113 -17.61 -13.78 1.38
N GLY A 114 -17.35 -15.00 0.90
CA GLY A 114 -18.36 -15.84 0.28
C GLY A 114 -19.50 -16.24 1.22
N LYS A 115 -19.20 -16.44 2.53
CA LYS A 115 -20.26 -16.70 3.53
C LYS A 115 -21.16 -15.47 3.70
N ILE A 116 -20.61 -14.27 3.72
CA ILE A 116 -21.38 -13.02 3.85
C ILE A 116 -22.21 -12.77 2.58
N LEU A 117 -21.64 -13.00 1.39
CA LEU A 117 -22.33 -12.84 0.11
C LEU A 117 -23.53 -13.76 -0.08
N LYS A 118 -23.58 -14.91 0.59
CA LYS A 118 -24.76 -15.80 0.61
C LYS A 118 -25.94 -15.22 1.40
N ILE A 119 -25.68 -14.30 2.32
CA ILE A 119 -26.70 -13.64 3.16
C ILE A 119 -27.08 -12.28 2.57
N TYR A 120 -26.09 -11.57 2.05
CA TYR A 120 -26.21 -10.23 1.46
C TYR A 120 -25.72 -10.29 0.02
N GLU A 121 -26.61 -10.62 -0.92
CA GLU A 121 -26.26 -10.82 -2.33
C GLU A 121 -25.93 -9.51 -3.07
N ASP A 122 -26.45 -8.40 -2.55
CA ASP A 122 -26.36 -7.04 -3.14
C ASP A 122 -25.10 -6.25 -2.71
N ILE A 123 -24.13 -6.89 -2.03
CA ILE A 123 -22.93 -6.20 -1.56
C ILE A 123 -21.70 -6.56 -2.40
N LEU A 124 -20.70 -5.69 -2.26
CA LEU A 124 -19.37 -5.95 -2.81
C LEU A 124 -18.57 -6.98 -2.00
N PRO A 125 -17.70 -7.76 -2.64
CA PRO A 125 -16.70 -8.56 -1.94
C PRO A 125 -15.76 -7.66 -1.15
N VAL A 126 -15.82 -7.74 0.18
CA VAL A 126 -15.07 -6.84 1.08
C VAL A 126 -13.72 -7.38 1.52
N GLY A 127 -13.39 -8.64 1.18
CA GLY A 127 -12.18 -9.31 1.66
C GLY A 127 -10.89 -8.63 1.24
N ASP A 128 -10.75 -8.34 -0.03
CA ASP A 128 -9.58 -7.69 -0.60
C ASP A 128 -9.50 -6.21 -0.21
N LEU A 129 -10.63 -5.49 -0.24
CA LEU A 129 -10.72 -4.11 0.24
C LEU A 129 -10.23 -4.01 1.69
N ARG A 130 -10.70 -4.92 2.57
CA ARG A 130 -10.28 -4.99 3.96
C ARG A 130 -8.77 -5.22 4.11
N ASN A 131 -8.20 -6.14 3.33
CA ASN A 131 -6.77 -6.42 3.35
C ASN A 131 -5.95 -5.18 2.97
N CYS A 132 -6.35 -4.47 1.92
CA CYS A 132 -5.71 -3.24 1.47
C CYS A 132 -5.81 -2.13 2.53
N LEU A 133 -7.01 -1.91 3.08
CA LEU A 133 -7.24 -0.92 4.13
C LEU A 133 -6.39 -1.18 5.38
N ALA A 134 -6.33 -2.42 5.85
CA ALA A 134 -5.51 -2.80 6.99
C ALA A 134 -4.03 -2.46 6.76
N ASN A 135 -3.49 -2.70 5.57
CA ASN A 135 -2.09 -2.45 5.28
C ASN A 135 -1.76 -0.97 4.99
N LEU A 136 -2.73 -0.18 4.53
CA LEU A 136 -2.59 1.28 4.36
C LEU A 136 -2.79 2.05 5.67
N SER A 137 -3.47 1.48 6.66
CA SER A 137 -3.63 2.14 7.96
C SER A 137 -2.28 2.37 8.64
N SER A 138 -2.11 3.53 9.27
CA SER A 138 -0.98 3.83 10.13
C SER A 138 -1.21 3.44 11.60
N ASN A 139 -2.45 3.08 11.96
CA ASN A 139 -2.81 2.70 13.32
C ASN A 139 -2.79 1.18 13.47
N GLU A 140 -1.84 0.66 14.27
CA GLU A 140 -1.67 -0.79 14.49
C GLU A 140 -2.89 -1.47 15.12
N ILE A 141 -3.63 -0.78 15.99
CA ILE A 141 -4.83 -1.34 16.62
C ILE A 141 -5.91 -1.53 15.57
N LEU A 142 -6.13 -0.55 14.70
CA LEU A 142 -7.09 -0.64 13.61
C LEU A 142 -6.69 -1.72 12.60
N GLN A 143 -5.39 -1.88 12.31
CA GLN A 143 -4.90 -2.99 11.49
C GLN A 143 -5.29 -4.34 12.11
N LYS A 144 -5.02 -4.52 13.42
CA LYS A 144 -5.35 -5.75 14.15
C LYS A 144 -6.87 -6.00 14.19
N LEU A 145 -7.69 -4.96 14.38
CA LEU A 145 -9.16 -5.06 14.33
C LEU A 145 -9.66 -5.51 12.96
N LEU A 146 -9.18 -4.88 11.88
CA LEU A 146 -9.55 -5.26 10.51
C LEU A 146 -9.14 -6.70 10.17
N GLN A 147 -8.01 -7.17 10.71
CA GLN A 147 -7.47 -8.52 10.46
C GLN A 147 -7.95 -9.58 11.46
N TYR A 148 -8.60 -9.16 12.55
CA TYR A 148 -9.06 -10.10 13.58
C TYR A 148 -10.02 -11.14 12.99
N ARG A 149 -9.79 -12.41 13.30
CA ARG A 149 -10.67 -13.51 12.92
C ARG A 149 -11.23 -14.19 14.17
N PHE A 150 -12.52 -14.42 14.13
CA PHE A 150 -13.20 -15.18 15.17
C PHE A 150 -12.77 -16.66 15.11
N ASP A 151 -12.55 -17.28 16.26
CA ASP A 151 -12.03 -18.65 16.40
C ASP A 151 -13.10 -19.66 16.83
N ARG A 152 -14.32 -19.22 17.20
CA ARG A 152 -15.40 -20.09 17.74
C ARG A 152 -16.78 -19.65 17.31
N GLY A 153 -17.73 -20.62 17.51
CA GLY A 153 -19.15 -20.43 17.22
C GLY A 153 -19.43 -20.20 15.73
N GLU A 154 -20.57 -19.64 15.45
CA GLU A 154 -21.03 -19.35 14.08
C GLU A 154 -20.15 -18.33 13.35
N LEU A 155 -19.45 -17.47 14.11
CA LEU A 155 -18.54 -16.49 13.55
C LEU A 155 -17.17 -17.07 13.19
N SER A 156 -16.90 -18.34 13.51
CA SER A 156 -15.58 -18.94 13.27
C SER A 156 -15.11 -18.78 11.82
N GLY A 157 -13.87 -18.28 11.67
CA GLY A 157 -13.23 -17.98 10.39
C GLY A 157 -13.64 -16.65 9.75
N HIS A 158 -14.68 -15.98 10.25
CA HIS A 158 -15.04 -14.64 9.80
C HIS A 158 -14.03 -13.58 10.25
N ALA A 159 -13.74 -12.62 9.38
CA ALA A 159 -12.93 -11.46 9.74
C ALA A 159 -13.84 -10.33 10.25
N LEU A 160 -13.52 -9.74 11.41
CA LEU A 160 -14.25 -8.61 11.98
C LEU A 160 -14.32 -7.43 10.98
N GLY A 161 -13.21 -7.16 10.29
CA GLY A 161 -13.18 -6.08 9.31
C GLY A 161 -14.16 -6.24 8.15
N ASN A 162 -14.52 -7.48 7.76
CA ASN A 162 -15.55 -7.70 6.74
C ASN A 162 -16.92 -7.22 7.24
N PHE A 163 -17.27 -7.44 8.50
CA PHE A 163 -18.52 -6.94 9.09
C PHE A 163 -18.50 -5.41 9.23
N ILE A 164 -17.36 -4.82 9.60
CA ILE A 164 -17.22 -3.37 9.67
C ILE A 164 -17.45 -2.75 8.29
N LEU A 165 -16.83 -3.28 7.23
CA LEU A 165 -17.00 -2.76 5.88
C LEU A 165 -18.43 -2.96 5.35
N LEU A 166 -19.05 -4.11 5.64
CA LEU A 166 -20.46 -4.34 5.34
C LEU A 166 -21.35 -3.30 6.01
N ALA A 167 -21.15 -3.05 7.29
CA ALA A 167 -21.92 -2.06 8.05
C ALA A 167 -21.74 -0.65 7.45
N LEU A 168 -20.51 -0.24 7.15
CA LEU A 168 -20.22 1.06 6.55
C LEU A 168 -20.86 1.21 5.17
N TYR A 169 -20.84 0.16 4.34
CA TYR A 169 -21.51 0.16 3.04
C TYR A 169 -23.02 0.35 3.16
N LYS A 170 -23.66 -0.37 4.10
CA LYS A 170 -25.10 -0.22 4.36
C LYS A 170 -25.46 1.14 4.95
N ILE A 171 -24.68 1.67 5.92
CA ILE A 171 -24.86 3.02 6.48
C ILE A 171 -24.72 4.10 5.40
N ALA A 172 -23.82 3.89 4.43
CA ALA A 172 -23.65 4.76 3.27
C ALA A 172 -24.75 4.59 2.20
N ASN A 173 -25.82 3.83 2.45
CA ASN A 173 -26.88 3.52 1.49
C ASN A 173 -26.34 2.95 0.16
N ASN A 174 -25.37 2.05 0.25
CA ASN A 174 -24.64 1.43 -0.86
C ASN A 174 -23.88 2.43 -1.77
N ASN A 175 -23.61 3.64 -1.26
CA ASN A 175 -22.83 4.65 -1.97
C ASN A 175 -21.32 4.48 -1.64
N LEU A 176 -20.53 4.11 -2.65
CA LEU A 176 -19.09 3.85 -2.50
C LEU A 176 -18.27 5.09 -2.13
N SER A 177 -18.62 6.27 -2.68
CA SER A 177 -17.91 7.51 -2.35
C SER A 177 -18.11 7.87 -0.89
N LEU A 178 -19.36 7.82 -0.41
CA LEU A 178 -19.69 8.10 0.99
C LEU A 178 -19.09 7.04 1.94
N MET A 179 -19.09 5.77 1.55
CA MET A 179 -18.37 4.72 2.28
C MET A 179 -16.87 5.03 2.39
N GLY A 180 -16.25 5.50 1.31
CA GLY A 180 -14.85 5.92 1.29
C GLY A 180 -14.55 7.06 2.26
N GLU A 181 -15.44 8.07 2.35
CA GLU A 181 -15.35 9.16 3.32
C GLU A 181 -15.42 8.65 4.77
N TYR A 182 -16.35 7.74 5.07
CA TYR A 182 -16.47 7.11 6.39
C TYR A 182 -15.23 6.30 6.74
N ILE A 183 -14.71 5.51 5.79
CA ILE A 183 -13.46 4.76 5.97
C ILE A 183 -12.31 5.71 6.32
N ASN A 184 -12.14 6.79 5.56
CA ASN A 184 -11.05 7.75 5.79
C ASN A 184 -11.18 8.44 7.15
N SER A 185 -12.40 8.81 7.56
CA SER A 185 -12.63 9.45 8.85
C SER A 185 -12.31 8.57 10.05
N ILE A 186 -12.59 7.25 9.94
CA ILE A 186 -12.40 6.26 11.01
C ILE A 186 -10.96 5.73 11.03
N PHE A 187 -10.44 5.31 9.88
CA PHE A 187 -9.21 4.52 9.81
C PHE A 187 -7.95 5.34 9.55
N LYS A 188 -8.07 6.62 9.15
CA LYS A 188 -6.93 7.51 8.84
C LYS A 188 -5.89 6.82 7.98
N ILE A 189 -6.32 6.25 6.86
CA ILE A 189 -5.45 5.52 5.94
C ILE A 189 -4.61 6.48 5.10
N ARG A 190 -3.41 6.04 4.72
CA ARG A 190 -2.56 6.74 3.76
C ARG A 190 -2.88 6.27 2.34
N GLY A 191 -3.94 6.81 1.75
CA GLY A 191 -4.37 6.47 0.41
C GLY A 191 -5.85 6.19 0.29
N ILE A 192 -6.26 5.62 -0.84
CA ILE A 192 -7.65 5.28 -1.16
C ILE A 192 -7.69 3.82 -1.59
N VAL A 193 -8.72 3.09 -1.17
CA VAL A 193 -8.98 1.73 -1.62
C VAL A 193 -10.30 1.73 -2.39
N LEU A 194 -10.24 1.33 -3.64
CA LEU A 194 -11.37 1.33 -4.57
C LEU A 194 -11.65 -0.09 -5.07
N PRO A 195 -12.92 -0.49 -5.16
CA PRO A 195 -13.29 -1.64 -5.97
C PRO A 195 -13.19 -1.28 -7.45
N SER A 196 -12.88 -2.24 -8.31
CA SER A 196 -12.82 -2.04 -9.76
C SER A 196 -14.20 -1.76 -10.39
N ALA A 197 -15.29 -2.23 -9.76
CA ALA A 197 -16.66 -1.97 -10.17
C ALA A 197 -17.55 -1.60 -8.99
N LYS A 198 -18.72 -1.03 -9.29
CA LYS A 198 -19.73 -0.57 -8.30
C LYS A 198 -20.57 -1.70 -7.74
N LYS A 199 -20.56 -2.87 -8.37
CA LYS A 199 -21.24 -4.08 -7.92
C LYS A 199 -20.37 -5.32 -8.10
N ARG A 200 -20.79 -6.42 -7.52
CA ARG A 200 -20.12 -7.72 -7.62
C ARG A 200 -20.19 -8.26 -9.04
N GLY A 201 -19.08 -8.89 -9.48
CA GLY A 201 -19.01 -9.70 -10.70
C GLY A 201 -18.81 -11.17 -10.39
N ILE A 202 -19.20 -12.04 -11.31
CA ILE A 202 -18.94 -13.47 -11.27
C ILE A 202 -17.80 -13.76 -12.24
N LEU A 203 -16.69 -14.29 -11.70
CA LEU A 203 -15.59 -14.77 -12.54
C LEU A 203 -16.00 -16.09 -13.19
N VAL A 204 -15.84 -16.18 -14.50
CA VAL A 204 -16.10 -17.38 -15.29
C VAL A 204 -14.84 -17.81 -16.01
N ALA A 205 -14.50 -19.09 -15.93
CA ALA A 205 -13.39 -19.68 -16.65
C ALA A 205 -13.87 -20.70 -17.67
N LYS A 206 -13.40 -20.56 -18.91
CA LYS A 206 -13.44 -21.60 -19.92
C LYS A 206 -12.16 -22.41 -19.82
N LEU A 207 -12.29 -23.71 -19.63
CA LEU A 207 -11.17 -24.62 -19.38
C LEU A 207 -10.68 -25.30 -20.67
N SER A 208 -9.52 -25.95 -20.61
CA SER A 208 -8.89 -26.63 -21.76
C SER A 208 -9.74 -27.79 -22.33
N ASN A 209 -10.61 -28.39 -21.52
CA ASN A 209 -11.59 -29.41 -21.90
C ASN A 209 -12.93 -28.83 -22.35
N GLU A 210 -12.99 -27.52 -22.66
CA GLU A 210 -14.17 -26.73 -23.07
C GLU A 210 -15.28 -26.59 -21.98
N GLN A 211 -15.07 -27.12 -20.78
CA GLN A 211 -15.98 -26.89 -19.66
C GLN A 211 -15.95 -25.42 -19.22
N VAL A 212 -17.09 -24.93 -18.75
CA VAL A 212 -17.25 -23.57 -18.22
C VAL A 212 -17.58 -23.67 -16.73
N ILE A 213 -16.76 -23.05 -15.90
CA ILE A 213 -16.93 -23.03 -14.45
C ILE A 213 -17.12 -21.57 -13.98
N LYS A 214 -18.11 -21.37 -13.10
CA LYS A 214 -18.46 -20.06 -12.53
C LYS A 214 -18.05 -19.97 -11.07
N GLY A 215 -17.53 -18.82 -10.68
CA GLY A 215 -17.09 -18.50 -9.32
C GLY A 215 -15.61 -18.87 -9.09
N GLU A 216 -14.87 -17.97 -8.48
CA GLU A 216 -13.44 -18.11 -8.20
C GLU A 216 -13.16 -19.40 -7.40
N THR A 217 -13.89 -19.61 -6.30
CA THR A 217 -13.72 -20.78 -5.43
C THR A 217 -13.98 -22.09 -6.20
N ASN A 218 -14.99 -22.12 -7.05
CA ASN A 218 -15.31 -23.31 -7.84
C ASN A 218 -14.23 -23.60 -8.89
N ILE A 219 -13.72 -22.58 -9.57
CA ILE A 219 -12.63 -22.69 -10.55
C ILE A 219 -11.39 -23.28 -9.87
N ASN A 220 -10.99 -22.69 -8.75
CA ASN A 220 -9.82 -23.13 -7.98
C ASN A 220 -9.93 -24.58 -7.49
N ASN A 221 -11.10 -24.96 -6.94
CA ASN A 221 -11.36 -26.32 -6.48
C ASN A 221 -11.37 -27.33 -7.64
N PHE A 222 -11.95 -26.95 -8.77
CA PHE A 222 -12.01 -27.83 -9.94
C PHE A 222 -10.61 -28.12 -10.51
N ILE A 223 -9.78 -27.08 -10.70
CA ILE A 223 -8.41 -27.23 -11.22
C ILE A 223 -7.53 -28.00 -10.23
N SER A 224 -7.68 -27.78 -8.91
CA SER A 224 -6.96 -28.55 -7.90
C SER A 224 -7.28 -30.04 -7.94
N SER A 225 -8.53 -30.38 -8.28
CA SER A 225 -8.98 -31.79 -8.38
C SER A 225 -8.66 -32.42 -9.74
N ASN A 226 -8.37 -31.64 -10.78
CA ASN A 226 -8.13 -32.08 -12.15
C ASN A 226 -6.80 -31.48 -12.68
N PRO A 227 -5.64 -32.01 -12.26
CA PRO A 227 -4.34 -31.40 -12.53
C PRO A 227 -3.95 -31.28 -14.00
N GLU A 228 -4.53 -32.03 -14.90
CA GLU A 228 -4.31 -31.97 -16.35
C GLU A 228 -5.08 -30.83 -17.03
N ILE A 229 -6.07 -30.25 -16.33
CA ILE A 229 -6.93 -29.18 -16.88
C ILE A 229 -6.34 -27.82 -16.49
N TYR A 230 -6.38 -26.86 -17.41
CA TYR A 230 -5.94 -25.49 -17.21
C TYR A 230 -6.95 -24.46 -17.73
N VAL A 231 -6.81 -23.22 -17.26
CA VAL A 231 -7.65 -22.12 -17.72
C VAL A 231 -7.25 -21.70 -19.12
N LYS A 232 -8.19 -21.75 -20.07
CA LYS A 232 -8.00 -21.31 -21.45
C LYS A 232 -8.32 -19.81 -21.60
N GLU A 233 -9.40 -19.39 -20.95
CA GLU A 233 -9.91 -18.02 -21.00
C GLU A 233 -10.75 -17.71 -19.78
N ILE A 234 -10.79 -16.45 -19.39
CA ILE A 234 -11.68 -15.93 -18.33
C ILE A 234 -12.48 -14.74 -18.84
N TYR A 235 -13.68 -14.58 -18.28
CA TYR A 235 -14.55 -13.43 -18.50
C TYR A 235 -15.41 -13.15 -17.25
N LEU A 236 -16.12 -12.02 -17.25
CA LEU A 236 -17.01 -11.63 -16.17
C LEU A 236 -18.48 -11.82 -16.60
N GLU A 237 -19.28 -12.37 -15.70
CA GLU A 237 -20.74 -12.30 -15.78
C GLU A 237 -21.26 -11.27 -14.77
N ASP A 238 -22.49 -10.80 -15.01
CA ASP A 238 -23.23 -9.83 -14.18
C ASP A 238 -22.56 -8.45 -14.02
N LEU A 239 -21.56 -8.17 -14.86
CA LEU A 239 -20.93 -6.85 -14.96
C LEU A 239 -20.91 -6.37 -16.41
N VAL A 240 -21.23 -5.10 -16.58
CA VAL A 240 -21.09 -4.37 -17.85
C VAL A 240 -20.16 -3.18 -17.66
N ASP A 241 -19.74 -2.56 -18.77
CA ASP A 241 -18.79 -1.43 -18.72
C ASP A 241 -19.31 -0.23 -17.91
N ASP A 242 -20.61 -0.01 -17.81
CA ASP A 242 -21.23 1.06 -16.98
C ASP A 242 -21.17 0.79 -15.47
N ASP A 243 -20.89 -0.44 -15.08
CA ASP A 243 -20.72 -0.81 -13.67
C ASP A 243 -19.33 -0.47 -13.11
N VAL A 244 -18.41 -0.04 -13.96
CA VAL A 244 -17.05 0.31 -13.56
C VAL A 244 -17.07 1.48 -12.57
N ASN A 245 -16.15 1.46 -11.62
CA ASN A 245 -15.91 2.56 -10.70
C ASN A 245 -15.16 3.69 -11.42
N GLU A 246 -15.83 4.82 -11.67
CA GLU A 246 -15.26 5.97 -12.39
C GLU A 246 -14.03 6.53 -11.69
N GLN A 247 -13.99 6.49 -10.35
CA GLN A 247 -12.81 6.92 -9.58
C GLN A 247 -11.58 6.04 -9.88
N ALA A 248 -11.78 4.74 -10.15
CA ALA A 248 -10.70 3.86 -10.56
C ALA A 248 -10.13 4.28 -11.92
N ILE A 249 -10.98 4.58 -12.89
CA ILE A 249 -10.58 5.08 -14.22
C ILE A 249 -9.78 6.38 -14.09
N GLU A 250 -10.33 7.35 -13.35
CA GLU A 250 -9.69 8.66 -13.15
C GLU A 250 -8.29 8.53 -12.53
N ASN A 251 -8.17 7.68 -11.49
CA ASN A 251 -6.88 7.48 -10.82
C ASN A 251 -5.86 6.77 -11.71
N ILE A 252 -6.26 5.81 -12.54
CA ILE A 252 -5.39 5.13 -13.51
C ILE A 252 -4.87 6.13 -14.56
N LEU A 253 -5.75 6.98 -15.11
CA LEU A 253 -5.36 7.97 -16.12
C LEU A 253 -4.39 9.01 -15.60
N ASN A 254 -4.53 9.40 -14.33
CA ASN A 254 -3.72 10.41 -13.67
C ASN A 254 -2.56 9.84 -12.84
N ALA A 255 -2.27 8.55 -12.94
CA ALA A 255 -1.16 7.91 -12.23
C ALA A 255 0.20 8.35 -12.77
N ASP A 256 1.19 8.45 -11.89
CA ASP A 256 2.61 8.53 -12.26
C ASP A 256 3.23 7.12 -12.35
N ILE A 257 2.76 6.19 -11.48
CA ILE A 257 3.15 4.79 -11.48
C ILE A 257 1.90 3.91 -11.39
N ILE A 258 1.85 2.87 -12.20
CA ILE A 258 0.86 1.78 -12.06
C ILE A 258 1.61 0.50 -11.73
N ILE A 259 1.29 -0.11 -10.60
CA ILE A 259 1.82 -1.39 -10.15
C ILE A 259 0.75 -2.45 -10.34
N VAL A 260 1.10 -3.54 -11.01
CA VAL A 260 0.22 -4.70 -11.20
C VAL A 260 0.80 -5.89 -10.44
N GLY A 261 -0.01 -6.51 -9.59
CA GLY A 261 0.41 -7.65 -8.77
C GLY A 261 1.32 -7.25 -7.58
N PRO A 262 1.92 -8.24 -6.88
CA PRO A 262 1.76 -9.69 -7.12
C PRO A 262 0.39 -10.19 -6.74
N GLY A 263 0.02 -11.37 -7.20
CA GLY A 263 -1.25 -12.00 -6.88
C GLY A 263 -1.61 -13.12 -7.84
N SER A 264 -2.72 -13.76 -7.57
CA SER A 264 -3.30 -14.77 -8.46
C SER A 264 -3.64 -14.15 -9.81
N LEU A 265 -3.11 -14.76 -10.88
CA LEU A 265 -3.20 -14.15 -12.20
C LEU A 265 -4.65 -14.08 -12.69
N TYR A 266 -5.38 -15.20 -12.61
CA TYR A 266 -6.75 -15.30 -13.12
C TYR A 266 -7.81 -14.83 -12.13
N SER A 267 -7.56 -14.91 -10.82
CA SER A 267 -8.58 -14.52 -9.84
C SER A 267 -8.38 -13.14 -9.22
N SER A 268 -7.13 -12.63 -9.18
CA SER A 268 -6.85 -11.35 -8.49
C SER A 268 -6.40 -10.23 -9.43
N ILE A 269 -5.62 -10.54 -10.48
CA ILE A 269 -5.06 -9.51 -11.37
C ILE A 269 -5.96 -9.26 -12.56
N LEU A 270 -6.14 -10.26 -13.41
CA LEU A 270 -6.83 -10.13 -14.70
C LEU A 270 -8.29 -9.69 -14.57
N PRO A 271 -9.08 -10.11 -13.54
CA PRO A 271 -10.47 -9.67 -13.44
C PRO A 271 -10.67 -8.15 -13.44
N ASN A 272 -9.70 -7.39 -12.92
CA ASN A 272 -9.75 -5.93 -12.98
C ASN A 272 -9.70 -5.39 -14.41
N PHE A 273 -8.99 -6.08 -15.31
CA PHE A 273 -8.75 -5.65 -16.69
C PHE A 273 -9.74 -6.26 -17.71
N LEU A 274 -10.61 -7.15 -17.26
CA LEU A 274 -11.74 -7.64 -18.08
C LEU A 274 -12.82 -6.57 -18.26
N LEU A 275 -12.80 -5.52 -17.46
CA LEU A 275 -13.62 -4.33 -17.63
C LEU A 275 -12.94 -3.39 -18.64
N ASN A 276 -13.52 -3.25 -19.83
CA ASN A 276 -12.92 -2.46 -20.92
C ASN A 276 -12.56 -1.03 -20.53
N PRO A 277 -13.36 -0.28 -19.74
CA PRO A 277 -12.97 1.07 -19.33
C PRO A 277 -11.68 1.10 -18.51
N ILE A 278 -11.45 0.12 -17.62
CA ILE A 278 -10.19 0.01 -16.84
C ILE A 278 -9.01 -0.32 -17.75
N LEU A 279 -9.17 -1.32 -18.63
CA LEU A 279 -8.12 -1.68 -19.59
C LEU A 279 -7.77 -0.52 -20.51
N ASN A 280 -8.77 0.21 -21.00
CA ASN A 280 -8.56 1.38 -21.84
C ASN A 280 -7.87 2.52 -21.08
N ALA A 281 -8.24 2.77 -19.83
CA ALA A 281 -7.56 3.75 -18.98
C ALA A 281 -6.09 3.35 -18.75
N TYR A 282 -5.82 2.07 -18.45
CA TYR A 282 -4.48 1.52 -18.31
C TYR A 282 -3.64 1.74 -19.58
N LYS A 283 -4.19 1.43 -20.75
CA LYS A 283 -3.50 1.60 -22.04
C LYS A 283 -3.21 3.07 -22.36
N LYS A 284 -4.14 3.98 -22.06
CA LYS A 284 -4.02 5.43 -22.32
C LYS A 284 -3.14 6.15 -21.31
N SER A 285 -2.99 5.61 -20.10
CA SER A 285 -2.18 6.20 -19.04
C SER A 285 -0.71 6.31 -19.46
N LYS A 286 -0.10 7.46 -19.17
CA LYS A 286 1.32 7.74 -19.36
C LYS A 286 2.20 7.25 -18.19
N ALA A 287 1.59 6.65 -17.19
CA ALA A 287 2.26 6.13 -16.01
C ALA A 287 3.34 5.11 -16.37
N ILE A 288 4.39 5.05 -15.55
CA ILE A 288 5.34 3.93 -15.55
C ILE A 288 4.60 2.68 -15.08
N LYS A 289 4.59 1.64 -15.89
CA LYS A 289 3.89 0.38 -15.61
C LYS A 289 4.85 -0.67 -15.11
N ILE A 290 4.62 -1.15 -13.89
CA ILE A 290 5.48 -2.10 -13.18
C ILE A 290 4.68 -3.37 -12.91
N TYR A 291 5.20 -4.51 -13.32
CA TYR A 291 4.70 -5.82 -12.90
C TYR A 291 5.58 -6.38 -11.79
N ILE A 292 4.96 -6.80 -10.70
CA ILE A 292 5.65 -7.55 -9.65
C ILE A 292 5.32 -9.02 -9.83
N ALA A 293 6.30 -9.78 -10.30
CA ALA A 293 6.12 -11.21 -10.57
C ALA A 293 5.96 -11.99 -9.28
N ASN A 294 5.13 -13.02 -9.29
CA ASN A 294 4.99 -13.92 -8.16
C ASN A 294 6.31 -14.67 -7.89
N ILE A 295 6.59 -15.02 -6.64
CA ILE A 295 7.75 -15.82 -6.26
C ILE A 295 7.48 -17.30 -6.53
N MET A 296 6.26 -17.75 -6.28
CA MET A 296 5.78 -19.12 -6.50
C MET A 296 4.66 -19.13 -7.52
N ASN A 297 4.56 -20.23 -8.26
CA ASN A 297 3.35 -20.49 -9.04
C ASN A 297 2.14 -20.72 -8.13
N GLN A 298 0.97 -20.76 -8.74
CA GLN A 298 -0.31 -21.06 -8.06
C GLN A 298 -0.97 -22.24 -8.77
N PRO A 299 -0.71 -23.48 -8.32
CA PRO A 299 -1.11 -24.70 -9.06
C PRO A 299 -2.60 -24.82 -9.31
N ASN A 300 -3.43 -24.20 -8.47
CA ASN A 300 -4.88 -24.10 -8.64
C ASN A 300 -5.33 -23.11 -9.74
N GLU A 301 -4.38 -22.39 -10.35
CA GLU A 301 -4.64 -21.49 -11.49
C GLU A 301 -3.68 -21.74 -12.63
N ILE A 302 -2.36 -21.67 -12.35
CA ILE A 302 -1.28 -21.81 -13.31
C ILE A 302 -0.21 -22.74 -12.71
N LYS A 303 0.07 -23.84 -13.39
CA LYS A 303 1.14 -24.77 -12.99
C LYS A 303 2.49 -24.43 -13.59
N GLU A 304 2.48 -23.62 -14.62
CA GLU A 304 3.69 -23.17 -15.28
C GLU A 304 4.59 -22.38 -14.33
N THR A 305 5.90 -22.50 -14.53
CA THR A 305 6.90 -21.83 -13.68
C THR A 305 7.72 -20.80 -14.42
N LYS A 306 7.57 -20.71 -15.74
CA LYS A 306 8.34 -19.78 -16.57
C LYS A 306 7.75 -18.38 -16.55
N LEU A 307 8.56 -17.37 -16.24
CA LEU A 307 8.14 -15.97 -16.20
C LEU A 307 7.59 -15.50 -17.54
N SER A 308 8.17 -15.96 -18.65
CA SER A 308 7.69 -15.64 -20.00
C SER A 308 6.22 -15.98 -20.20
N ILE A 309 5.76 -17.13 -19.68
CA ILE A 309 4.36 -17.56 -19.83
C ILE A 309 3.42 -16.60 -19.09
N TYR A 310 3.78 -16.16 -17.90
CA TYR A 310 2.99 -15.16 -17.16
C TYR A 310 2.87 -13.84 -17.94
N LEU A 311 3.98 -13.37 -18.52
CA LEU A 311 3.99 -12.15 -19.32
C LEU A 311 3.17 -12.30 -20.62
N GLU A 312 3.25 -13.44 -21.28
CA GLU A 312 2.44 -13.69 -22.48
C GLU A 312 0.94 -13.79 -22.17
N ILE A 313 0.56 -14.38 -21.04
CA ILE A 313 -0.84 -14.36 -20.59
C ILE A 313 -1.29 -12.93 -20.33
N LEU A 314 -0.53 -12.12 -19.60
CA LEU A 314 -0.84 -10.72 -19.33
C LEU A 314 -0.96 -9.92 -20.62
N LYS A 315 -0.04 -10.13 -21.56
CA LYS A 315 -0.05 -9.51 -22.89
C LYS A 315 -1.28 -9.91 -23.73
N LYS A 316 -1.72 -11.17 -23.67
CA LYS A 316 -2.95 -11.65 -24.31
C LYS A 316 -4.19 -10.86 -23.85
N TYR A 317 -4.22 -10.45 -22.57
CA TYR A 317 -5.28 -9.60 -22.02
C TYR A 317 -5.02 -8.10 -22.18
N GLY A 318 -4.00 -7.72 -22.96
CA GLY A 318 -3.72 -6.34 -23.34
C GLY A 318 -2.90 -5.53 -22.36
N LEU A 319 -2.21 -6.20 -21.42
CA LEU A 319 -1.30 -5.55 -20.49
C LEU A 319 0.12 -5.52 -21.05
N PHE A 320 0.84 -4.45 -20.76
CA PHE A 320 2.26 -4.28 -21.08
C PHE A 320 2.94 -3.53 -19.94
N PHE A 321 4.25 -3.72 -19.79
CA PHE A 321 5.01 -3.22 -18.64
C PHE A 321 6.30 -2.57 -19.10
N ASN A 322 6.71 -1.50 -18.41
CA ASN A 322 8.03 -0.89 -18.58
C ASN A 322 9.06 -1.64 -17.72
N TYR A 323 8.63 -2.10 -16.54
CA TYR A 323 9.48 -2.80 -15.60
C TYR A 323 8.82 -4.10 -15.11
N VAL A 324 9.65 -5.11 -14.89
CA VAL A 324 9.27 -6.35 -14.21
C VAL A 324 10.19 -6.52 -13.01
N LEU A 325 9.63 -6.60 -11.81
CA LEU A 325 10.38 -6.92 -10.59
C LEU A 325 10.32 -8.43 -10.37
N PHE A 326 11.47 -9.09 -10.34
CA PHE A 326 11.58 -10.53 -10.18
C PHE A 326 12.56 -10.89 -9.07
N ASN A 327 12.14 -11.79 -8.17
CA ASN A 327 12.98 -12.20 -7.04
C ASN A 327 14.11 -13.13 -7.48
N SER A 328 15.35 -12.73 -7.17
CA SER A 328 16.56 -13.50 -7.44
C SER A 328 17.00 -14.41 -6.29
N LYS A 329 16.54 -14.11 -5.06
CA LYS A 329 16.96 -14.84 -3.87
C LYS A 329 16.37 -16.23 -3.84
N PRO A 330 17.20 -17.30 -3.70
CA PRO A 330 16.70 -18.65 -3.56
C PRO A 330 15.89 -18.81 -2.27
N ILE A 331 14.84 -19.62 -2.36
CA ILE A 331 13.96 -19.92 -1.23
C ILE A 331 14.66 -20.99 -0.36
N LYS A 332 14.60 -20.80 0.97
CA LYS A 332 15.10 -21.80 1.92
C LYS A 332 14.36 -23.13 1.73
N GLU A 333 15.11 -24.22 1.57
CA GLU A 333 14.56 -25.54 1.29
C GLU A 333 13.52 -26.00 2.31
N GLN A 334 13.74 -25.72 3.58
CA GLN A 334 12.79 -26.05 4.67
C GLN A 334 11.41 -25.38 4.48
N ILE A 335 11.38 -24.16 3.96
CA ILE A 335 10.12 -23.45 3.72
C ILE A 335 9.48 -23.97 2.44
N LEU A 336 10.26 -24.16 1.38
CA LEU A 336 9.78 -24.68 0.11
C LEU A 336 9.13 -26.05 0.28
N ASN A 337 9.74 -26.94 1.07
CA ASN A 337 9.20 -28.25 1.37
C ASN A 337 7.83 -28.23 2.07
N LYS A 338 7.55 -27.18 2.90
CA LYS A 338 6.21 -27.00 3.50
C LYS A 338 5.13 -26.75 2.42
N TYR A 339 5.47 -26.03 1.35
CA TYR A 339 4.55 -25.78 0.24
C TYR A 339 4.38 -27.03 -0.65
N ILE A 340 5.46 -27.71 -0.99
CA ILE A 340 5.44 -28.95 -1.78
C ILE A 340 4.67 -30.06 -1.06
N TYR A 341 4.74 -30.11 0.28
CA TYR A 341 3.96 -31.05 1.07
C TYR A 341 2.45 -30.81 0.99
N LYS A 342 2.03 -29.55 0.88
CA LYS A 342 0.62 -29.20 0.70
C LYS A 342 0.11 -29.56 -0.71
N ASP A 343 0.90 -29.26 -1.71
CA ASP A 343 0.64 -29.61 -3.10
C ASP A 343 1.99 -29.71 -3.85
N LYS A 344 2.28 -30.91 -4.41
CA LYS A 344 3.50 -31.21 -5.15
C LYS A 344 3.74 -30.33 -6.38
N PHE A 345 2.73 -29.62 -6.84
CA PHE A 345 2.82 -28.71 -7.98
C PHE A 345 3.28 -27.30 -7.63
N TYR A 346 3.41 -26.95 -6.33
CA TYR A 346 4.05 -25.69 -5.93
C TYR A 346 5.53 -25.67 -6.30
N LYS A 347 5.92 -24.70 -7.08
CA LYS A 347 7.30 -24.49 -7.50
C LYS A 347 7.61 -22.98 -7.56
N PRO A 348 8.88 -22.59 -7.34
CA PRO A 348 9.34 -21.25 -7.63
C PRO A 348 9.14 -20.91 -9.10
N ILE A 349 8.82 -19.63 -9.38
CA ILE A 349 8.83 -19.13 -10.75
C ILE A 349 10.28 -18.91 -11.16
N GLU A 350 10.62 -19.29 -12.38
CA GLU A 350 11.94 -19.21 -12.96
C GLU A 350 12.02 -18.08 -13.98
N ASN A 351 13.11 -17.34 -13.95
CA ASN A 351 13.39 -16.37 -14.99
C ASN A 351 13.97 -17.07 -16.22
N ASP A 352 13.18 -17.13 -17.27
CA ASP A 352 13.55 -17.68 -18.58
C ASP A 352 13.59 -16.62 -19.68
N LEU A 353 13.55 -15.32 -19.30
CA LEU A 353 13.54 -14.23 -20.25
C LEU A 353 14.91 -14.04 -20.89
N SER A 354 14.96 -14.11 -22.22
CA SER A 354 16.15 -13.77 -22.98
C SER A 354 16.29 -12.25 -23.13
N LYS A 355 17.49 -11.81 -23.50
CA LYS A 355 17.75 -10.39 -23.76
C LYS A 355 16.90 -9.89 -24.93
N GLU A 356 16.76 -10.71 -25.97
CA GLU A 356 15.96 -10.42 -27.16
C GLU A 356 14.49 -10.23 -26.78
N TYR A 357 13.92 -11.10 -25.93
CA TYR A 357 12.55 -10.97 -25.45
C TYR A 357 12.32 -9.64 -24.70
N LEU A 358 13.27 -9.24 -23.85
CA LEU A 358 13.20 -8.00 -23.10
C LEU A 358 13.24 -6.77 -24.03
N GLU A 359 14.13 -6.78 -25.03
CA GLU A 359 14.28 -5.72 -26.01
C GLU A 359 13.02 -5.59 -26.90
N GLU A 360 12.50 -6.71 -27.43
CA GLU A 360 11.29 -6.73 -28.26
C GLU A 360 10.03 -6.22 -27.55
N ASN A 361 9.92 -6.47 -26.24
CA ASN A 361 8.79 -6.03 -25.44
C ASN A 361 9.03 -4.71 -24.70
N ASN A 362 10.21 -4.08 -24.86
CA ASN A 362 10.63 -2.86 -24.15
C ASN A 362 10.52 -2.99 -22.64
N ILE A 363 10.94 -4.12 -22.07
CA ILE A 363 10.89 -4.43 -20.64
C ILE A 363 12.27 -4.27 -20.01
N ILE A 364 12.33 -3.56 -18.89
CA ILE A 364 13.49 -3.55 -17.99
C ILE A 364 13.22 -4.53 -16.87
N LEU A 365 14.00 -5.64 -16.83
CA LEU A 365 13.93 -6.62 -15.75
C LEU A 365 14.80 -6.18 -14.58
N ILE A 366 14.20 -6.00 -13.41
CA ILE A 366 14.92 -5.80 -12.14
C ILE A 366 14.96 -7.16 -11.42
N TYR A 367 16.12 -7.77 -11.46
CA TYR A 367 16.40 -9.09 -10.89
C TYR A 367 17.20 -8.90 -9.60
N ASP A 368 16.51 -8.89 -8.45
CA ASP A 368 17.11 -8.55 -7.14
C ASP A 368 16.50 -9.39 -6.01
N ASP A 369 17.06 -9.32 -4.80
CA ASP A 369 16.51 -9.96 -3.61
C ASP A 369 15.22 -9.25 -3.17
N PHE A 370 14.08 -9.83 -3.50
CA PHE A 370 12.76 -9.36 -3.04
C PHE A 370 12.10 -10.27 -2.03
N LEU A 371 12.78 -11.33 -1.58
CA LEU A 371 12.22 -12.28 -0.62
C LEU A 371 12.27 -11.72 0.80
N ALA A 372 11.18 -11.87 1.54
CA ALA A 372 11.15 -11.59 2.98
C ALA A 372 11.92 -12.66 3.77
N ASP A 373 12.58 -12.25 4.85
CA ASP A 373 13.16 -13.17 5.81
C ASP A 373 12.06 -13.66 6.79
N ASP A 374 11.25 -14.61 6.31
CA ASP A 374 10.15 -15.24 7.05
C ASP A 374 10.35 -16.75 7.02
N ASP A 375 10.31 -17.40 8.16
CA ASP A 375 10.52 -18.85 8.25
C ASP A 375 9.24 -19.67 8.06
N ASN A 376 8.09 -19.00 7.88
CA ASN A 376 6.79 -19.64 7.73
C ASN A 376 6.16 -19.47 6.35
N PHE A 377 6.41 -18.33 5.69
CA PHE A 377 5.73 -17.97 4.45
C PHE A 377 6.70 -17.46 3.38
N ILE A 378 6.47 -17.88 2.13
CA ILE A 378 7.15 -17.36 0.96
C ILE A 378 6.36 -16.13 0.50
N ARG A 379 6.95 -14.93 0.67
CA ARG A 379 6.35 -13.67 0.28
C ARG A 379 7.39 -12.60 0.00
N HIS A 380 7.00 -11.59 -0.73
CA HIS A 380 7.85 -10.42 -0.95
C HIS A 380 8.09 -9.63 0.33
N ASP A 381 9.31 -9.12 0.46
CA ASP A 381 9.63 -8.09 1.44
C ASP A 381 9.08 -6.74 0.97
N PRO A 382 8.12 -6.14 1.71
CA PRO A 382 7.46 -4.91 1.29
C PRO A 382 8.43 -3.72 1.19
N LEU A 383 9.49 -3.67 2.02
CA LEU A 383 10.45 -2.58 2.01
C LEU A 383 11.43 -2.70 0.83
N LYS A 384 11.89 -3.92 0.51
CA LYS A 384 12.75 -4.17 -0.66
C LYS A 384 12.02 -3.78 -1.95
N ILE A 385 10.76 -4.20 -2.10
CA ILE A 385 9.92 -3.81 -3.24
C ILE A 385 9.73 -2.30 -3.29
N ALA A 386 9.37 -1.66 -2.16
CA ALA A 386 9.15 -0.22 -2.11
C ALA A 386 10.42 0.57 -2.47
N ASN A 387 11.59 0.12 -2.02
CA ASN A 387 12.88 0.72 -2.39
C ASN A 387 13.18 0.61 -3.89
N ALA A 388 12.87 -0.54 -4.52
CA ALA A 388 13.02 -0.70 -5.96
C ALA A 388 12.09 0.25 -6.74
N ILE A 389 10.82 0.35 -6.34
CA ILE A 389 9.85 1.27 -6.97
C ILE A 389 10.29 2.73 -6.78
N LYS A 390 10.79 3.10 -5.58
CA LYS A 390 11.32 4.44 -5.33
C LYS A 390 12.50 4.76 -6.24
N LYS A 391 13.44 3.83 -6.45
CA LYS A 391 14.58 3.99 -7.38
C LYS A 391 14.10 4.17 -8.82
N ILE A 392 13.12 3.38 -9.27
CA ILE A 392 12.51 3.56 -10.59
C ILE A 392 11.93 4.97 -10.69
N TYR A 393 11.14 5.40 -9.71
CA TYR A 393 10.52 6.72 -9.70
C TYR A 393 11.56 7.84 -9.77
N SER A 394 12.59 7.82 -8.91
CA SER A 394 13.64 8.85 -8.86
C SER A 394 14.51 8.93 -10.14
N HIS A 395 14.41 7.97 -11.04
CA HIS A 395 15.10 7.99 -12.33
C HIS A 395 14.32 8.79 -13.40
N TYR A 396 13.00 8.97 -13.21
CA TYR A 396 12.12 9.64 -14.17
C TYR A 396 11.68 11.04 -13.74
N PHE A 397 11.74 11.33 -12.45
CA PHE A 397 11.26 12.58 -11.84
C PHE A 397 12.29 13.17 -10.86
#